data_00210eb23af023f4eebead94ecd7cdc6
#
_entry.id   00210eb23af023f4eebead94ecd7cdc6
#
_cell.length_a   1.000
_cell.length_b   1.000
_cell.length_c   1.000
_cell.angle_alpha   90.00
_cell.angle_beta   90.00
_cell.angle_gamma   90.00
#
_symmetry.space_group_name_H-M   'P 1'
#
loop_
_entity.id
_entity.type
_entity.pdbx_description
1 polymer ?
#
loop_
_entity_poly.entity_id
_entity_poly.type
_entity_poly.pdbx_seq_one_letter_code
_entity_poly.pdbx_strand_id
1 'polypeptide(L)'
;MLNKIEEAGSTKATFFELLGGEAQGTEKIRNLVEAFYDVMDTDPKAAPIRAMHAADLTSAREKLFMFLTGWTGGPQLYIERYGHPMLRKRHLPFAIDESARDQWMYCMIRAMHQQGFDEALMTKLAEQLYGVADFMRNQ
;
A
#
# COMPACT_ATOMS: atom_id res chain seq x y z
N MET A 1 -10.03 5.96 13.11
CA MET A 1 -10.07 6.58 12.61
C MET A 1 -10.14 7.01 12.40
N LEU A 2 -10.01 6.91 12.49
CA LEU A 2 -10.15 7.70 12.00
C LEU A 2 -10.52 8.18 12.09
N ASN A 3 -10.56 8.56 12.32
CA ASN A 3 -10.97 9.38 12.20
C ASN A 3 -11.53 10.06 12.47
N LYS A 4 -11.68 10.37 12.89
CA LYS A 4 -12.31 11.12 12.76
C LYS A 4 -12.32 11.81 13.27
N ILE A 5 -12.30 12.42 13.49
CA ILE A 5 -12.43 13.36 13.64
C ILE A 5 -12.41 14.05 14.12
N GLU A 6 -12.14 14.45 14.47
CA GLU A 6 -12.25 15.33 14.64
C GLU A 6 -12.46 16.00 14.79
N GLU A 7 -12.61 16.46 15.24
CA GLU A 7 -13.17 17.20 15.06
C GLU A 7 -13.81 17.69 14.79
N ALA A 8 -13.61 18.31 16.07
CA ALA A 8 -14.89 18.63 15.82
C ALA A 8 -15.32 19.01 14.67
N GLY A 9 -16.21 18.84 14.66
CA GLY A 9 -16.85 19.06 13.51
C GLY A 9 -16.10 18.81 12.28
N SER A 10 -14.88 18.85 12.30
CA SER A 10 -14.19 18.61 11.06
C SER A 10 -13.84 17.15 10.90
N THR A 11 -14.55 16.51 10.02
CA THR A 11 -14.23 15.17 9.59
C THR A 11 -13.03 15.27 8.65
N LYS A 12 -11.98 14.57 8.98
CA LYS A 12 -10.81 14.55 8.11
C LYS A 12 -11.12 13.71 6.87
N ALA A 13 -10.67 14.19 5.72
CA ALA A 13 -10.77 13.42 4.51
C ALA A 13 -9.93 12.15 4.61
N THR A 14 -10.44 11.05 4.08
CA THR A 14 -9.68 9.81 3.98
C THR A 14 -8.63 9.94 2.89
N PHE A 15 -7.62 9.05 2.90
CA PHE A 15 -6.66 9.02 1.79
C PHE A 15 -7.37 8.78 0.47
N PHE A 16 -8.40 7.93 0.46
CA PHE A 16 -9.17 7.66 -0.75
C PHE A 16 -9.79 8.95 -1.30
N GLU A 17 -10.38 9.76 -0.43
CA GLU A 17 -10.95 11.04 -0.84
C GLU A 17 -9.88 12.00 -1.35
N LEU A 18 -8.73 12.03 -0.69
CA LEU A 18 -7.60 12.88 -1.12
C LEU A 18 -7.04 12.45 -2.47
N LEU A 19 -7.22 11.17 -2.83
CA LEU A 19 -6.79 10.65 -4.12
C LEU A 19 -7.84 10.83 -5.21
N GLY A 20 -8.95 11.47 -4.91
CA GLY A 20 -10.00 11.76 -5.89
C GLY A 20 -11.34 11.10 -5.63
N GLY A 21 -11.45 10.30 -4.56
CA GLY A 21 -12.72 9.71 -4.15
C GLY A 21 -13.33 8.81 -5.21
N GLU A 22 -14.67 8.83 -5.30
CA GLU A 22 -15.38 7.97 -6.24
C GLU A 22 -15.00 8.21 -7.69
N ALA A 23 -14.63 9.45 -8.03
CA ALA A 23 -14.34 9.80 -9.42
C ALA A 23 -12.99 9.23 -9.90
N GLN A 24 -11.96 9.27 -9.06
CA GLN A 24 -10.60 8.95 -9.49
C GLN A 24 -9.79 8.09 -8.51
N GLY A 25 -10.28 7.92 -7.28
CA GLY A 25 -9.49 7.26 -6.24
C GLY A 25 -9.07 5.85 -6.60
N THR A 26 -10.01 5.05 -7.09
CA THR A 26 -9.73 3.66 -7.47
C THR A 26 -8.69 3.58 -8.57
N GLU A 27 -8.81 4.44 -9.58
CA GLU A 27 -7.85 4.45 -10.69
C GLU A 27 -6.45 4.86 -10.21
N LYS A 28 -6.37 5.89 -9.37
CA LYS A 28 -5.08 6.32 -8.85
C LYS A 28 -4.42 5.26 -8.00
N ILE A 29 -5.19 4.53 -7.21
CA ILE A 29 -4.65 3.42 -6.42
C ILE A 29 -4.18 2.30 -7.34
N ARG A 30 -4.94 1.98 -8.38
CA ARG A 30 -4.52 0.98 -9.37
C ARG A 30 -3.18 1.38 -9.99
N ASN A 31 -3.08 2.63 -10.44
CA ASN A 31 -1.85 3.10 -11.07
C ASN A 31 -0.67 3.08 -10.09
N LEU A 32 -0.91 3.42 -8.83
CA LEU A 32 0.13 3.35 -7.81
C LEU A 32 0.62 1.92 -7.61
N VAL A 33 -0.29 0.97 -7.53
CA VAL A 33 0.05 -0.45 -7.33
C VAL A 33 0.84 -0.98 -8.53
N GLU A 34 0.41 -0.64 -9.74
CA GLU A 34 1.15 -1.06 -10.93
C GLU A 34 2.57 -0.49 -10.93
N ALA A 35 2.71 0.80 -10.62
CA ALA A 35 4.04 1.42 -10.54
C ALA A 35 4.89 0.79 -9.43
N PHE A 36 4.29 0.47 -8.29
CA PHE A 36 4.97 -0.16 -7.17
C PHE A 36 5.61 -1.50 -7.58
N TYR A 37 4.84 -2.36 -8.22
CA TYR A 37 5.37 -3.65 -8.65
C TYR A 37 6.32 -3.53 -9.84
N ASP A 38 6.13 -2.52 -10.70
CA ASP A 38 7.08 -2.27 -11.78
C ASP A 38 8.44 -1.86 -11.23
N VAL A 39 8.48 -1.02 -10.18
CA VAL A 39 9.73 -0.68 -9.50
C VAL A 39 10.35 -1.94 -8.89
N MET A 40 9.56 -2.73 -8.19
CA MET A 40 10.05 -3.96 -7.57
C MET A 40 10.65 -4.91 -8.60
N ASP A 41 10.03 -5.00 -9.76
CA ASP A 41 10.43 -5.94 -10.81
C ASP A 41 11.68 -5.50 -11.57
N THR A 42 11.98 -4.20 -11.58
CA THR A 42 13.06 -3.66 -12.42
C THR A 42 14.20 -3.02 -11.68
N ASP A 43 13.99 -2.56 -10.44
CA ASP A 43 15.03 -1.84 -9.70
C ASP A 43 15.90 -2.85 -8.93
N PRO A 44 17.23 -2.86 -9.19
CA PRO A 44 18.12 -3.80 -8.49
C PRO A 44 18.09 -3.66 -6.96
N LYS A 45 17.77 -2.49 -6.44
CA LYS A 45 17.68 -2.28 -4.99
C LYS A 45 16.55 -3.08 -4.36
N ALA A 46 15.58 -3.50 -5.16
CA ALA A 46 14.44 -4.28 -4.69
C ALA A 46 14.58 -5.77 -5.02
N ALA A 47 15.72 -6.20 -5.55
CA ALA A 47 15.92 -7.60 -5.96
C ALA A 47 15.61 -8.61 -4.84
N PRO A 48 16.03 -8.40 -3.58
CA PRO A 48 15.72 -9.37 -2.53
C PRO A 48 14.24 -9.51 -2.25
N ILE A 49 13.49 -8.40 -2.19
CA ILE A 49 12.05 -8.49 -1.94
C ILE A 49 11.31 -9.03 -3.17
N ARG A 50 11.82 -8.71 -4.37
CA ARG A 50 11.26 -9.29 -5.59
C ARG A 50 11.34 -10.81 -5.56
N ALA A 51 12.46 -11.34 -5.07
CA ALA A 51 12.69 -12.78 -4.99
C ALA A 51 11.72 -13.49 -4.04
N MET A 52 11.09 -12.76 -3.12
CA MET A 52 10.09 -13.31 -2.21
C MET A 52 8.72 -13.48 -2.88
N HIS A 53 8.55 -12.96 -4.07
CA HIS A 53 7.27 -13.02 -4.81
C HIS A 53 7.32 -14.08 -5.89
N ALA A 54 6.14 -14.51 -6.32
CA ALA A 54 6.04 -15.43 -7.47
C ALA A 54 6.58 -14.77 -8.72
N ALA A 55 7.00 -15.59 -9.69
CA ALA A 55 7.50 -15.07 -10.96
C ALA A 55 6.46 -14.21 -11.65
N ASP A 56 5.19 -14.62 -11.61
CA ASP A 56 4.06 -13.86 -12.15
C ASP A 56 3.46 -13.00 -11.03
N LEU A 57 3.52 -11.69 -11.20
CA LEU A 57 3.04 -10.74 -10.19
C LEU A 57 1.54 -10.41 -10.29
N THR A 58 0.81 -11.03 -11.22
CA THR A 58 -0.60 -10.68 -11.44
C THR A 58 -1.44 -10.76 -10.18
N SER A 59 -1.33 -11.85 -9.43
CA SER A 59 -2.09 -12.02 -8.20
C SER A 59 -1.69 -11.02 -7.13
N ALA A 60 -0.38 -10.76 -6.98
CA ALA A 60 0.11 -9.79 -6.00
C ALA A 60 -0.41 -8.39 -6.31
N ARG A 61 -0.36 -7.99 -7.58
CA ARG A 61 -0.88 -6.68 -8.02
C ARG A 61 -2.36 -6.53 -7.68
N GLU A 62 -3.14 -7.55 -7.97
CA GLU A 62 -4.58 -7.50 -7.72
C GLU A 62 -4.90 -7.43 -6.23
N LYS A 63 -4.23 -8.24 -5.43
CA LYS A 63 -4.49 -8.28 -3.99
C LYS A 63 -4.09 -6.97 -3.30
N LEU A 64 -2.95 -6.40 -3.66
CA LEU A 64 -2.53 -5.13 -3.07
C LEU A 64 -3.47 -4.01 -3.49
N PHE A 65 -3.91 -4.00 -4.75
CA PHE A 65 -4.88 -3.03 -5.21
C PHE A 65 -6.17 -3.10 -4.37
N MET A 66 -6.71 -4.30 -4.19
CA MET A 66 -7.93 -4.47 -3.42
C MET A 66 -7.75 -4.05 -1.96
N PHE A 67 -6.60 -4.42 -1.37
CA PHE A 67 -6.31 -4.07 0.01
C PHE A 67 -6.17 -2.56 0.19
N LEU A 68 -5.37 -1.91 -0.65
CA LEU A 68 -5.13 -0.47 -0.52
C LEU A 68 -6.39 0.35 -0.78
N THR A 69 -7.25 -0.11 -1.68
CA THR A 69 -8.52 0.59 -1.94
C THR A 69 -9.33 0.67 -0.65
N GLY A 70 -9.50 -0.44 0.05
CA GLY A 70 -10.23 -0.44 1.32
C GLY A 70 -9.49 0.25 2.44
N TRP A 71 -8.18 0.02 2.54
CA TRP A 71 -7.36 0.60 3.60
C TRP A 71 -7.35 2.13 3.56
N THR A 72 -7.37 2.71 2.36
CA THR A 72 -7.41 4.17 2.21
C THR A 72 -8.79 4.76 2.48
N GLY A 73 -9.81 3.95 2.65
CA GLY A 73 -11.17 4.41 2.95
C GLY A 73 -12.15 4.25 1.79
N GLY A 74 -11.75 3.60 0.73
CA GLY A 74 -12.63 3.31 -0.40
C GLY A 74 -13.41 2.01 -0.21
N PRO A 75 -13.97 1.47 -1.31
CA PRO A 75 -14.70 0.21 -1.23
C PRO A 75 -13.84 -0.91 -0.65
N GLN A 76 -14.45 -1.76 0.18
CA GLN A 76 -13.75 -2.81 0.91
C GLN A 76 -13.57 -4.06 0.03
N LEU A 77 -12.87 -3.90 -1.08
CA LEU A 77 -12.73 -4.94 -2.11
C LEU A 77 -12.08 -6.22 -1.60
N TYR A 78 -11.02 -6.07 -0.81
CA TYR A 78 -10.31 -7.25 -0.29
C TYR A 78 -11.17 -8.02 0.69
N ILE A 79 -11.80 -7.31 1.63
CA ILE A 79 -12.62 -7.94 2.66
C ILE A 79 -13.83 -8.64 2.05
N GLU A 80 -14.45 -8.02 1.03
CA GLU A 80 -15.60 -8.61 0.36
C GLU A 80 -15.25 -9.91 -0.34
N ARG A 81 -14.05 -10.01 -0.88
CA ARG A 81 -13.63 -11.18 -1.64
C ARG A 81 -12.96 -12.26 -0.79
N TYR A 82 -12.09 -11.85 0.14
CA TYR A 82 -11.24 -12.78 0.88
C TYR A 82 -11.48 -12.79 2.39
N GLY A 83 -12.30 -11.87 2.89
CA GLY A 83 -12.49 -11.70 4.32
C GLY A 83 -11.38 -10.85 4.95
N HIS A 84 -11.22 -10.97 6.25
CA HIS A 84 -10.23 -10.18 6.97
C HIS A 84 -8.83 -10.41 6.41
N PRO A 85 -8.05 -9.34 6.15
CA PRO A 85 -6.73 -9.49 5.52
C PRO A 85 -5.74 -10.36 6.30
N MET A 86 -5.75 -10.29 7.63
CA MET A 86 -4.83 -11.05 8.48
C MET A 86 -3.40 -10.92 8.00
N LEU A 87 -2.95 -9.67 7.77
CA LEU A 87 -1.70 -9.39 7.08
C LEU A 87 -0.49 -10.06 7.70
N ARG A 88 -0.34 -9.95 9.03
CA ARG A 88 0.82 -10.53 9.68
C ARG A 88 0.85 -12.05 9.53
N LYS A 89 -0.30 -12.69 9.69
CA LYS A 89 -0.39 -14.14 9.54
C LYS A 89 0.00 -14.59 8.14
N ARG A 90 -0.48 -13.87 7.12
CA ARG A 90 -0.21 -14.22 5.73
C ARG A 90 1.25 -14.00 5.34
N HIS A 91 1.97 -13.17 6.09
CA HIS A 91 3.38 -12.91 5.83
C HIS A 91 4.34 -13.77 6.66
N LEU A 92 3.83 -14.53 7.62
CA LEU A 92 4.68 -15.40 8.45
C LEU A 92 5.52 -16.41 7.66
N PRO A 93 5.05 -16.95 6.51
CA PRO A 93 5.89 -17.86 5.72
C PRO A 93 7.15 -17.23 5.13
N PHE A 94 7.24 -15.90 5.15
CA PHE A 94 8.38 -15.18 4.57
C PHE A 94 9.25 -14.60 5.68
N ALA A 95 10.56 -14.57 5.45
CA ALA A 95 11.50 -13.95 6.41
C ALA A 95 11.50 -12.44 6.16
N ILE A 96 10.72 -11.69 6.94
CA ILE A 96 10.59 -10.25 6.75
C ILE A 96 11.34 -9.53 7.86
N ASP A 97 12.51 -8.99 7.50
CA ASP A 97 13.35 -8.22 8.40
C ASP A 97 13.27 -6.73 8.08
N GLU A 98 14.13 -5.94 8.70
CA GLU A 98 14.16 -4.50 8.45
C GLU A 98 14.49 -4.17 7.00
N SER A 99 15.38 -4.95 6.39
CA SER A 99 15.75 -4.73 4.99
C SER A 99 14.56 -4.96 4.05
N ALA A 100 13.79 -6.02 4.29
CA ALA A 100 12.59 -6.29 3.47
C ALA A 100 11.56 -5.16 3.63
N ARG A 101 11.34 -4.71 4.87
CA ARG A 101 10.47 -3.58 5.14
C ARG A 101 10.92 -2.34 4.37
N ASP A 102 12.22 -2.03 4.45
CA ASP A 102 12.76 -0.82 3.83
C ASP A 102 12.70 -0.89 2.31
N GLN A 103 12.92 -2.07 1.71
CA GLN A 103 12.79 -2.24 0.27
C GLN A 103 11.35 -2.06 -0.18
N TRP A 104 10.39 -2.55 0.58
CA TRP A 104 8.96 -2.36 0.30
C TRP A 104 8.63 -0.87 0.31
N MET A 105 9.10 -0.15 1.33
CA MET A 105 8.87 1.29 1.41
C MET A 105 9.56 2.05 0.28
N TYR A 106 10.77 1.62 -0.08
CA TYR A 106 11.48 2.24 -1.21
C TYR A 106 10.65 2.14 -2.50
N CYS A 107 10.12 0.94 -2.79
CA CYS A 107 9.30 0.76 -3.97
C CYS A 107 8.05 1.63 -3.93
N MET A 108 7.41 1.72 -2.76
CA MET A 108 6.18 2.50 -2.62
C MET A 108 6.43 3.99 -2.79
N ILE A 109 7.49 4.50 -2.17
CA ILE A 109 7.82 5.92 -2.27
C ILE A 109 8.17 6.30 -3.70
N ARG A 110 8.96 5.46 -4.38
CA ARG A 110 9.28 5.72 -5.78
C ARG A 110 8.04 5.69 -6.66
N ALA A 111 7.13 4.76 -6.40
CA ALA A 111 5.87 4.67 -7.15
C ALA A 111 5.03 5.95 -6.95
N MET A 112 4.96 6.44 -5.72
CA MET A 112 4.23 7.69 -5.45
C MET A 112 4.84 8.87 -6.20
N HIS A 113 6.18 8.95 -6.24
CA HIS A 113 6.86 10.00 -7.02
C HIS A 113 6.52 9.89 -8.51
N GLN A 114 6.58 8.67 -9.06
CA GLN A 114 6.29 8.46 -10.48
C GLN A 114 4.85 8.85 -10.82
N GLN A 115 3.93 8.65 -9.89
CA GLN A 115 2.53 9.00 -10.11
C GLN A 115 2.22 10.46 -9.81
N GLY A 116 3.23 11.23 -9.41
CA GLY A 116 3.06 12.67 -9.19
C GLY A 116 2.23 13.04 -7.97
N PHE A 117 2.28 12.22 -6.93
CA PHE A 117 1.54 12.51 -5.71
C PHE A 117 2.05 13.79 -5.06
N ASP A 118 1.12 14.56 -4.50
CA ASP A 118 1.45 15.73 -3.72
C ASP A 118 2.37 15.35 -2.55
N GLU A 119 3.39 16.17 -2.29
CA GLU A 119 4.41 15.84 -1.30
C GLU A 119 3.83 15.69 0.11
N ALA A 120 2.89 16.54 0.50
CA ALA A 120 2.27 16.44 1.83
C ALA A 120 1.47 15.15 1.97
N LEU A 121 0.75 14.77 0.92
CA LEU A 121 0.01 13.50 0.90
C LEU A 121 0.97 12.33 0.94
N MET A 122 2.04 12.39 0.17
CA MET A 122 3.06 11.34 0.13
C MET A 122 3.67 11.09 1.50
N THR A 123 4.00 12.16 2.22
CA THR A 123 4.58 12.04 3.55
C THR A 123 3.63 11.33 4.50
N LYS A 124 2.36 11.71 4.50
CA LYS A 124 1.38 11.09 5.39
C LYS A 124 1.12 9.63 5.04
N LEU A 125 1.00 9.33 3.74
CA LEU A 125 0.82 7.96 3.29
C LEU A 125 2.02 7.10 3.66
N ALA A 126 3.24 7.62 3.45
CA ALA A 126 4.45 6.88 3.76
C ALA A 126 4.55 6.57 5.25
N GLU A 127 4.21 7.52 6.11
CA GLU A 127 4.23 7.28 7.54
C GLU A 127 3.28 6.17 7.96
N GLN A 128 2.05 6.19 7.43
CA GLN A 128 1.06 5.19 7.78
C GLN A 128 1.41 3.82 7.20
N LEU A 129 1.87 3.79 5.96
CA LEU A 129 2.28 2.54 5.31
C LEU A 129 3.53 1.94 5.96
N TYR A 130 4.44 2.78 6.45
CA TYR A 130 5.58 2.29 7.19
C TYR A 130 5.14 1.49 8.43
N GLY A 131 4.13 1.99 9.14
CA GLY A 131 3.59 1.28 10.29
C GLY A 131 3.04 -0.09 9.91
N VAL A 132 2.33 -0.18 8.78
CA VAL A 132 1.81 -1.46 8.30
C VAL A 132 2.95 -2.38 7.91
N ALA A 133 3.94 -1.88 7.16
CA ALA A 133 5.07 -2.68 6.70
C ALA A 133 5.89 -3.18 7.89
N ASP A 134 6.13 -2.32 8.88
CA ASP A 134 6.88 -2.71 10.08
C ASP A 134 6.13 -3.77 10.88
N PHE A 135 4.81 -3.71 10.92
CA PHE A 135 3.99 -4.70 11.60
C PHE A 135 4.13 -6.09 10.96
N MET A 136 4.49 -6.16 9.68
CA MET A 136 4.69 -7.44 8.99
C MET A 136 6.02 -8.12 9.37
N ARG A 137 6.93 -7.40 10.01
CA ARG A 137 8.24 -7.97 10.36
C ARG A 137 8.09 -9.14 11.31
N ASN A 138 8.90 -10.16 11.07
CA ASN A 138 8.98 -11.35 11.92
C ASN A 138 10.43 -11.74 12.21
N GLN A 139 11.35 -10.88 11.84
CA GLN A 139 12.77 -11.08 12.06
C GLN A 139 13.42 -9.83 12.66
#